data_d18b47f3f7b7f7c3521d3d744593242c
#
_entry.id   d18b47f3f7b7f7c3521d3d744593242c
#
_cell.length_a   1.000
_cell.length_b   1.000
_cell.length_c   1.000
_cell.angle_alpha   90.00
_cell.angle_beta   90.00
_cell.angle_gamma   90.00
#
_symmetry.space_group_name_H-M   'P 1'
#
loop_
_entity.id
_entity.type
_entity.pdbx_description
1 polymer ?
#
loop_
_entity_poly.entity_id
_entity_poly.type
_entity_poly.pdbx_seq_one_letter_code
_entity_poly.pdbx_strand_id
1 'polypeptide(L)'
;MRNVARLPDSDRGELFRNTADKMGLNDAIVEKDFWVCFTLDHLFHRCPWKDAITFKGGTSLSKAFNLISRFSEDIDLILDWRVLGYGKDEPWEKRSNTKQDAFNKEANTRAEVFLAEQFCPTVQAEFSRELGCEANIYIDEKDKQTVIFAYPHLFTNPATLQVIRLEIGALAAWTPAKIAQIEPYAATYYPKVFSQKDTAILTVAPERTFWEKATILHHEANRPEGSEMPQRYSRHYYDLYRMAMTPVKEAAFARVDLLKTVVDFKMKFYPRSWAKYQEAVPGTLKLVPPEYRFSALAADYEAMKDMLYGDVPSFYTVMDALRNLERGIHLL
;
A
#
# COMPACT_ATOMS: atom_id res chain seq x y z
N MET A 1 19.03 -9.89 5.43
CA MET A 1 17.78 -10.23 6.15
C MET A 1 17.67 -11.72 6.53
N ARG A 2 17.91 -12.67 5.63
CA ARG A 2 17.73 -14.12 5.92
C ARG A 2 18.52 -14.64 7.13
N ASN A 3 19.74 -14.18 7.32
CA ASN A 3 20.53 -14.58 8.50
C ASN A 3 19.88 -14.12 9.81
N VAL A 4 19.28 -12.92 9.82
CA VAL A 4 18.57 -12.39 11.00
C VAL A 4 17.28 -13.16 11.27
N ALA A 5 16.53 -13.54 10.22
CA ALA A 5 15.33 -14.37 10.37
C ALA A 5 15.61 -15.74 11.03
N ARG A 6 16.86 -16.25 10.95
CA ARG A 6 17.32 -17.52 11.53
C ARG A 6 18.05 -17.37 12.87
N LEU A 7 18.19 -16.17 13.38
CA LEU A 7 18.78 -15.99 14.72
C LEU A 7 17.91 -16.67 15.78
N PRO A 8 18.51 -17.12 16.88
CA PRO A 8 17.75 -17.51 18.06
C PRO A 8 16.78 -16.41 18.48
N ASP A 9 15.65 -16.78 19.02
CA ASP A 9 14.60 -15.82 19.44
C ASP A 9 15.11 -14.78 20.44
N SER A 10 16.04 -15.19 21.34
CA SER A 10 16.71 -14.26 22.27
C SER A 10 17.45 -13.15 21.54
N ASP A 11 18.27 -13.50 20.56
CA ASP A 11 19.16 -12.57 19.85
C ASP A 11 18.37 -11.67 18.92
N ARG A 12 17.36 -12.23 18.24
CA ARG A 12 16.43 -11.50 17.40
C ARG A 12 15.59 -10.51 18.22
N GLY A 13 15.11 -10.97 19.39
CA GLY A 13 14.36 -10.13 20.31
C GLY A 13 15.20 -8.99 20.89
N GLU A 14 16.47 -9.24 21.24
CA GLU A 14 17.40 -8.20 21.69
C GLU A 14 17.66 -7.16 20.59
N LEU A 15 17.88 -7.60 19.35
CA LEU A 15 18.08 -6.70 18.21
C LEU A 15 16.88 -5.77 18.01
N PHE A 16 15.65 -6.30 18.11
CA PHE A 16 14.45 -5.50 17.89
C PHE A 16 14.19 -4.53 19.05
N ARG A 17 14.36 -4.96 20.33
CA ARG A 17 14.26 -4.06 21.50
C ARG A 17 15.26 -2.92 21.42
N ASN A 18 16.53 -3.23 21.21
CA ASN A 18 17.58 -2.22 21.12
C ASN A 18 17.35 -1.22 19.97
N THR A 19 16.69 -1.65 18.88
CA THR A 19 16.29 -0.77 17.78
C THR A 19 15.10 0.09 18.20
N ALA A 20 14.09 -0.49 18.82
CA ALA A 20 12.89 0.17 19.29
C ALA A 20 13.23 1.28 20.31
N ASP A 21 14.10 1.00 21.27
CA ASP A 21 14.60 1.97 22.25
C ASP A 21 15.25 3.19 21.57
N LYS A 22 16.08 2.97 20.54
CA LYS A 22 16.71 4.06 19.79
C LYS A 22 15.73 4.91 18.98
N MET A 23 14.64 4.31 18.54
CA MET A 23 13.63 4.98 17.72
C MET A 23 12.47 5.55 18.56
N GLY A 24 12.35 5.18 19.82
CA GLY A 24 11.18 5.50 20.64
C GLY A 24 9.91 4.82 20.12
N LEU A 25 10.04 3.62 19.54
CA LEU A 25 8.95 2.83 18.99
C LEU A 25 8.63 1.60 19.84
N ASN A 26 7.48 0.98 19.60
CA ASN A 26 7.14 -0.30 20.19
C ASN A 26 7.92 -1.45 19.51
N ASP A 27 8.39 -2.43 20.29
CA ASP A 27 9.17 -3.59 19.81
C ASP A 27 8.45 -4.34 18.69
N ALA A 28 7.14 -4.56 18.82
CA ALA A 28 6.34 -5.24 17.82
C ALA A 28 6.27 -4.50 16.48
N ILE A 29 6.41 -3.17 16.48
CA ILE A 29 6.47 -2.36 15.24
C ILE A 29 7.80 -2.61 14.53
N VAL A 30 8.91 -2.62 15.27
CA VAL A 30 10.25 -2.90 14.71
C VAL A 30 10.34 -4.33 14.20
N GLU A 31 9.80 -5.29 14.94
CA GLU A 31 9.71 -6.67 14.49
C GLU A 31 8.90 -6.81 13.20
N LYS A 32 7.71 -6.20 13.15
CA LYS A 32 6.86 -6.24 11.96
C LYS A 32 7.52 -5.58 10.76
N ASP A 33 8.20 -4.46 10.95
CA ASP A 33 8.99 -3.79 9.91
C ASP A 33 10.06 -4.71 9.31
N PHE A 34 10.75 -5.48 10.16
CA PHE A 34 11.71 -6.48 9.69
C PHE A 34 11.04 -7.54 8.82
N TRP A 35 9.89 -8.09 9.25
CA TRP A 35 9.18 -9.12 8.49
C TRP A 35 8.55 -8.58 7.20
N VAL A 36 8.14 -7.32 7.15
CA VAL A 36 7.75 -6.64 5.89
C VAL A 36 8.92 -6.64 4.91
N CYS A 37 10.11 -6.20 5.35
CA CYS A 37 11.29 -6.15 4.49
C CYS A 37 11.77 -7.54 4.06
N PHE A 38 11.74 -8.54 4.96
CA PHE A 38 12.05 -9.93 4.65
C PHE A 38 11.11 -10.50 3.57
N THR A 39 9.82 -10.26 3.73
CA THR A 39 8.79 -10.72 2.77
C THR A 39 8.99 -10.10 1.40
N LEU A 40 9.18 -8.78 1.34
CA LEU A 40 9.44 -8.08 0.09
C LEU A 40 10.74 -8.53 -0.58
N ASP A 41 11.82 -8.72 0.18
CA ASP A 41 13.08 -9.23 -0.35
C ASP A 41 12.92 -10.62 -0.99
N HIS A 42 12.15 -11.52 -0.35
CA HIS A 42 11.85 -12.82 -0.93
C HIS A 42 11.03 -12.68 -2.22
N LEU A 43 9.93 -11.97 -2.17
CA LEU A 43 8.98 -11.89 -3.29
C LEU A 43 9.59 -11.27 -4.55
N PHE A 44 10.47 -10.28 -4.40
CA PHE A 44 11.07 -9.57 -5.53
C PHE A 44 12.39 -10.17 -6.05
N HIS A 45 12.97 -11.14 -5.34
CA HIS A 45 14.26 -11.71 -5.79
C HIS A 45 14.25 -13.23 -5.93
N ARG A 46 13.35 -13.94 -5.25
CA ARG A 46 13.38 -15.42 -5.18
C ARG A 46 12.08 -16.09 -5.58
N CYS A 47 10.96 -15.40 -5.41
CA CYS A 47 9.66 -15.93 -5.81
C CYS A 47 9.60 -16.16 -7.34
N PRO A 48 8.96 -17.23 -7.83
CA PRO A 48 8.81 -17.52 -9.26
C PRO A 48 8.15 -16.37 -10.05
N TRP A 49 7.33 -15.56 -9.39
CA TRP A 49 6.61 -14.42 -9.99
C TRP A 49 7.25 -13.06 -9.69
N LYS A 50 8.53 -13.03 -9.30
CA LYS A 50 9.26 -11.80 -8.95
C LYS A 50 9.22 -10.72 -10.04
N ASP A 51 9.18 -11.12 -11.32
CA ASP A 51 9.15 -10.20 -12.45
C ASP A 51 7.70 -9.83 -12.88
N ALA A 52 6.71 -10.39 -12.20
CA ALA A 52 5.29 -10.17 -12.45
C ALA A 52 4.57 -9.43 -11.31
N ILE A 53 5.30 -8.92 -10.33
CA ILE A 53 4.75 -8.17 -9.21
C ILE A 53 5.35 -6.77 -9.12
N THR A 54 4.55 -5.83 -8.62
CA THR A 54 4.98 -4.46 -8.37
C THR A 54 4.45 -3.99 -7.03
N PHE A 55 5.33 -3.42 -6.20
CA PHE A 55 4.97 -2.89 -4.89
C PHE A 55 4.26 -1.54 -4.99
N LYS A 56 3.26 -1.30 -4.17
CA LYS A 56 2.50 -0.04 -4.13
C LYS A 56 2.00 0.29 -2.72
N GLY A 57 1.09 1.25 -2.63
CA GLY A 57 0.29 1.52 -1.44
C GLY A 57 0.98 2.34 -0.36
N GLY A 58 0.39 2.31 0.84
CA GLY A 58 0.88 3.11 1.97
C GLY A 58 2.28 2.69 2.44
N THR A 59 2.53 1.39 2.48
CA THR A 59 3.83 0.84 2.91
C THR A 59 4.94 1.21 1.91
N SER A 60 4.64 1.32 0.61
CA SER A 60 5.62 1.83 -0.34
C SER A 60 5.95 3.31 -0.12
N LEU A 61 4.96 4.15 0.26
CA LEU A 61 5.20 5.55 0.57
C LEU A 61 6.10 5.73 1.80
N SER A 62 5.94 4.91 2.83
CA SER A 62 6.77 4.98 4.03
C SER A 62 8.14 4.34 3.83
N LYS A 63 8.21 3.10 3.37
CA LYS A 63 9.45 2.31 3.31
C LYS A 63 10.32 2.62 2.09
N ALA A 64 9.73 2.76 0.90
CA ALA A 64 10.49 2.95 -0.32
C ALA A 64 10.83 4.42 -0.59
N PHE A 65 10.00 5.35 -0.13
CA PHE A 65 10.13 6.77 -0.48
C PHE A 65 10.21 7.72 0.71
N ASN A 66 9.99 7.25 1.94
CA ASN A 66 10.01 8.06 3.16
C ASN A 66 9.12 9.32 3.07
N LEU A 67 7.95 9.19 2.44
CA LEU A 67 7.04 10.29 2.17
C LEU A 67 5.99 10.51 3.26
N ILE A 68 5.70 9.49 4.06
CA ILE A 68 4.71 9.53 5.13
C ILE A 68 5.31 9.05 6.44
N SER A 69 4.91 9.71 7.54
CA SER A 69 5.34 9.36 8.91
C SER A 69 4.19 8.68 9.64
N ARG A 70 3.72 7.58 9.08
CA ARG A 70 2.75 6.69 9.72
C ARG A 70 3.13 5.24 9.50
N PHE A 71 2.80 4.42 10.49
CA PHE A 71 2.92 2.99 10.33
C PHE A 71 1.93 2.48 9.28
N SER A 72 2.43 1.67 8.39
CA SER A 72 1.63 0.98 7.38
C SER A 72 2.05 -0.47 7.37
N GLU A 73 1.11 -1.36 7.55
CA GLU A 73 1.37 -2.75 7.92
C GLU A 73 1.05 -3.74 6.80
N ASP A 74 0.29 -3.30 5.80
CA ASP A 74 -0.10 -4.15 4.67
C ASP A 74 0.91 -3.98 3.52
N ILE A 75 1.18 -5.05 2.82
CA ILE A 75 1.97 -5.05 1.58
C ILE A 75 1.00 -5.11 0.41
N ASP A 76 0.77 -3.97 -0.23
CA ASP A 76 -0.02 -3.88 -1.44
C ASP A 76 0.82 -4.29 -2.66
N LEU A 77 0.38 -5.29 -3.41
CA LEU A 77 1.05 -5.78 -4.61
C LEU A 77 0.12 -5.73 -5.83
N ILE A 78 0.69 -5.37 -6.95
CA ILE A 78 0.08 -5.53 -8.25
C ILE A 78 0.61 -6.83 -8.85
N LEU A 79 -0.29 -7.74 -9.23
CA LEU A 79 0.03 -8.91 -10.01
C LEU A 79 -0.22 -8.61 -11.49
N ASP A 80 0.75 -8.89 -12.33
CA ASP A 80 0.59 -8.78 -13.78
C ASP A 80 -0.46 -9.80 -14.26
N TRP A 81 -1.52 -9.32 -14.88
CA TRP A 81 -2.63 -10.16 -15.37
C TRP A 81 -2.23 -11.20 -16.41
N ARG A 82 -1.05 -11.07 -17.01
CA ARG A 82 -0.49 -12.10 -17.92
C ARG A 82 -0.25 -13.43 -17.20
N VAL A 83 0.04 -13.40 -15.91
CA VAL A 83 0.14 -14.61 -15.06
C VAL A 83 -1.19 -15.37 -15.01
N LEU A 84 -2.31 -14.67 -15.16
CA LEU A 84 -3.66 -15.24 -15.17
C LEU A 84 -4.12 -15.68 -16.57
N GLY A 85 -3.22 -15.62 -17.57
CA GLY A 85 -3.48 -16.04 -18.94
C GLY A 85 -4.08 -14.97 -19.86
N TYR A 86 -4.13 -13.70 -19.41
CA TYR A 86 -4.59 -12.59 -20.25
C TYR A 86 -3.48 -12.05 -21.15
N GLY A 87 -3.84 -11.56 -22.34
CA GLY A 87 -2.96 -10.78 -23.18
C GLY A 87 -2.61 -9.43 -22.53
N LYS A 88 -1.47 -8.82 -22.95
CA LYS A 88 -0.98 -7.56 -22.38
C LYS A 88 -2.03 -6.44 -22.37
N ASP A 89 -2.73 -6.27 -23.49
CA ASP A 89 -3.68 -5.18 -23.70
C ASP A 89 -5.15 -5.65 -23.59
N GLU A 90 -5.39 -6.95 -23.44
CA GLU A 90 -6.72 -7.54 -23.38
C GLU A 90 -7.63 -6.92 -22.32
N PRO A 91 -7.20 -6.65 -21.07
CA PRO A 91 -8.04 -5.97 -20.09
C PRO A 91 -8.52 -4.59 -20.55
N TRP A 92 -7.75 -3.92 -21.43
CA TRP A 92 -8.07 -2.59 -21.95
C TRP A 92 -8.98 -2.59 -23.19
N GLU A 93 -9.28 -3.72 -23.79
CA GLU A 93 -10.18 -3.82 -24.93
C GLU A 93 -11.54 -3.16 -24.64
N LYS A 94 -12.15 -2.61 -25.68
CA LYS A 94 -13.47 -1.99 -25.56
C LYS A 94 -14.53 -3.05 -25.35
N ARG A 95 -15.32 -2.91 -24.29
CA ARG A 95 -16.43 -3.78 -23.92
C ARG A 95 -17.64 -2.93 -23.54
N SER A 96 -18.84 -3.48 -23.69
CA SER A 96 -20.03 -2.90 -23.05
C SER A 96 -19.89 -3.00 -21.52
N ASN A 97 -20.62 -2.17 -20.77
CA ASN A 97 -20.53 -2.16 -19.30
C ASN A 97 -20.79 -3.56 -18.70
N THR A 98 -21.78 -4.28 -19.19
CA THR A 98 -22.09 -5.65 -18.73
C THR A 98 -20.95 -6.62 -19.03
N LYS A 99 -20.35 -6.56 -20.23
CA LYS A 99 -19.21 -7.41 -20.59
C LYS A 99 -17.94 -7.03 -19.80
N GLN A 100 -17.78 -5.73 -19.48
CA GLN A 100 -16.66 -5.29 -18.66
C GLN A 100 -16.81 -5.75 -17.21
N ASP A 101 -18.02 -5.69 -16.64
CA ASP A 101 -18.29 -6.21 -15.29
C ASP A 101 -18.05 -7.72 -15.21
N ALA A 102 -18.50 -8.48 -16.22
CA ALA A 102 -18.22 -9.91 -16.31
C ALA A 102 -16.72 -10.20 -16.41
N PHE A 103 -15.98 -9.44 -17.23
CA PHE A 103 -14.53 -9.56 -17.33
C PHE A 103 -13.83 -9.26 -15.99
N ASN A 104 -14.22 -8.19 -15.29
CA ASN A 104 -13.64 -7.84 -14.01
C ASN A 104 -13.86 -8.93 -12.95
N LYS A 105 -15.06 -9.51 -12.91
CA LYS A 105 -15.40 -10.64 -12.02
C LYS A 105 -14.55 -11.87 -12.34
N GLU A 106 -14.48 -12.24 -13.62
CA GLU A 106 -13.66 -13.37 -14.08
C GLU A 106 -12.18 -13.18 -13.71
N ALA A 107 -11.61 -11.97 -13.94
CA ALA A 107 -10.23 -11.68 -13.62
C ALA A 107 -9.94 -11.78 -12.12
N ASN A 108 -10.86 -11.30 -11.27
CA ASN A 108 -10.74 -11.44 -9.82
C ASN A 108 -10.82 -12.91 -9.40
N THR A 109 -11.77 -13.70 -9.97
CA THR A 109 -11.85 -15.13 -9.69
C THR A 109 -10.59 -15.89 -10.09
N ARG A 110 -10.01 -15.59 -11.26
CA ARG A 110 -8.73 -16.18 -11.67
C ARG A 110 -7.58 -15.80 -10.73
N ALA A 111 -7.56 -14.55 -10.26
CA ALA A 111 -6.58 -14.13 -9.26
C ALA A 111 -6.73 -14.91 -7.95
N GLU A 112 -7.94 -15.07 -7.44
CA GLU A 112 -8.22 -15.84 -6.22
C GLU A 112 -7.78 -17.30 -6.35
N VAL A 113 -8.09 -17.95 -7.47
CA VAL A 113 -7.66 -19.33 -7.77
C VAL A 113 -6.14 -19.42 -7.84
N PHE A 114 -5.50 -18.51 -8.57
CA PHE A 114 -4.03 -18.46 -8.66
C PHE A 114 -3.37 -18.28 -7.28
N LEU A 115 -3.90 -17.37 -6.45
CA LEU A 115 -3.38 -17.14 -5.12
C LEU A 115 -3.53 -18.37 -4.22
N ALA A 116 -4.67 -19.05 -4.26
CA ALA A 116 -4.93 -20.21 -3.43
C ALA A 116 -4.18 -21.47 -3.89
N GLU A 117 -4.12 -21.74 -5.20
CA GLU A 117 -3.61 -23.01 -5.72
C GLU A 117 -2.12 -22.97 -6.09
N GLN A 118 -1.56 -21.80 -6.37
CA GLN A 118 -0.18 -21.67 -6.81
C GLN A 118 0.66 -20.76 -5.90
N PHE A 119 0.26 -19.51 -5.70
CA PHE A 119 1.07 -18.54 -4.98
C PHE A 119 1.26 -18.91 -3.50
N CYS A 120 0.19 -19.10 -2.77
CA CYS A 120 0.20 -19.38 -1.34
C CYS A 120 1.02 -20.65 -1.00
N PRO A 121 0.77 -21.83 -1.59
CA PRO A 121 1.54 -23.02 -1.28
C PRO A 121 3.03 -22.91 -1.68
N THR A 122 3.33 -22.23 -2.79
CA THR A 122 4.71 -22.01 -3.22
C THR A 122 5.46 -21.12 -2.22
N VAL A 123 4.89 -19.97 -1.86
CA VAL A 123 5.51 -19.04 -0.90
C VAL A 123 5.65 -19.69 0.48
N GLN A 124 4.67 -20.49 0.92
CA GLN A 124 4.75 -21.24 2.17
C GLN A 124 5.94 -22.22 2.16
N ALA A 125 6.10 -23.00 1.09
CA ALA A 125 7.21 -23.94 0.96
C ALA A 125 8.57 -23.24 0.93
N GLU A 126 8.65 -22.10 0.23
CA GLU A 126 9.89 -21.31 0.13
C GLU A 126 10.24 -20.63 1.46
N PHE A 127 9.27 -20.03 2.15
CA PHE A 127 9.51 -19.43 3.48
C PHE A 127 9.88 -20.49 4.50
N SER A 128 9.23 -21.66 4.50
CA SER A 128 9.59 -22.77 5.39
C SER A 128 11.05 -23.18 5.21
N ARG A 129 11.53 -23.25 3.98
CA ARG A 129 12.93 -23.53 3.66
C ARG A 129 13.86 -22.41 4.11
N GLU A 130 13.45 -21.14 3.94
CA GLU A 130 14.26 -19.99 4.34
C GLU A 130 14.32 -19.81 5.86
N LEU A 131 13.25 -20.10 6.57
CA LEU A 131 13.19 -19.98 8.03
C LEU A 131 13.79 -21.20 8.74
N GLY A 132 13.80 -22.38 8.08
CA GLY A 132 14.21 -23.64 8.69
C GLY A 132 13.14 -24.25 9.61
N CYS A 133 11.91 -23.76 9.55
CA CYS A 133 10.73 -24.26 10.25
C CYS A 133 9.50 -24.07 9.37
N GLU A 134 8.38 -24.69 9.72
CA GLU A 134 7.13 -24.51 8.99
C GLU A 134 6.65 -23.07 9.06
N ALA A 135 6.48 -22.42 7.89
CA ALA A 135 5.91 -21.09 7.77
C ALA A 135 4.39 -21.20 7.74
N ASN A 136 3.71 -20.32 8.49
CA ASN A 136 2.26 -20.25 8.50
C ASN A 136 1.79 -19.19 7.49
N ILE A 137 1.42 -19.65 6.28
CA ILE A 137 0.92 -18.78 5.18
C ILE A 137 -0.42 -19.34 4.71
N TYR A 138 -1.42 -18.46 4.61
CA TYR A 138 -2.78 -18.86 4.24
C TYR A 138 -3.55 -17.72 3.58
N ILE A 139 -4.67 -18.03 2.92
CA ILE A 139 -5.58 -17.04 2.34
C ILE A 139 -6.49 -16.48 3.44
N ASP A 140 -6.69 -15.16 3.46
CA ASP A 140 -7.62 -14.50 4.38
C ASP A 140 -9.06 -14.98 4.13
N GLU A 141 -9.80 -15.28 5.20
CA GLU A 141 -11.16 -15.80 5.11
C GLU A 141 -12.15 -14.79 4.51
N LYS A 142 -11.91 -13.49 4.77
CA LYS A 142 -12.80 -12.39 4.37
C LYS A 142 -12.44 -11.79 3.02
N ASP A 143 -11.17 -11.87 2.63
CA ASP A 143 -10.66 -11.33 1.37
C ASP A 143 -9.76 -12.35 0.65
N LYS A 144 -10.30 -13.01 -0.36
CA LYS A 144 -9.60 -14.05 -1.11
C LYS A 144 -8.42 -13.55 -1.96
N GLN A 145 -8.25 -12.24 -2.09
CA GLN A 145 -7.09 -11.61 -2.73
C GLN A 145 -6.02 -11.19 -1.71
N THR A 146 -6.20 -11.55 -0.44
CA THR A 146 -5.22 -11.31 0.62
C THR A 146 -4.59 -12.62 1.09
N VAL A 147 -3.26 -12.70 1.02
CA VAL A 147 -2.44 -13.77 1.57
C VAL A 147 -1.87 -13.30 2.92
N ILE A 148 -2.00 -14.11 3.94
CA ILE A 148 -1.52 -13.84 5.29
C ILE A 148 -0.23 -14.61 5.55
N PHE A 149 0.81 -13.94 6.01
CA PHE A 149 1.97 -14.55 6.62
C PHE A 149 1.95 -14.29 8.13
N ALA A 150 1.59 -15.29 8.90
CA ALA A 150 1.72 -15.27 10.36
C ALA A 150 3.18 -15.56 10.72
N TYR A 151 3.97 -14.49 10.79
CA TYR A 151 5.41 -14.60 11.07
C TYR A 151 5.68 -15.04 12.52
N PRO A 152 6.84 -15.65 12.80
CA PRO A 152 7.20 -16.08 14.15
C PRO A 152 7.49 -14.85 15.03
N HIS A 153 6.43 -14.25 15.59
CA HIS A 153 6.51 -13.03 16.39
C HIS A 153 6.99 -13.33 17.83
N LEU A 154 7.75 -12.38 18.37
CA LEU A 154 8.26 -12.37 19.73
C LEU A 154 7.54 -11.33 20.60
N PHE A 155 6.96 -10.33 19.96
CA PHE A 155 6.29 -9.21 20.61
C PHE A 155 4.85 -9.10 20.16
N THR A 156 4.00 -8.55 21.04
CA THR A 156 2.59 -8.28 20.75
C THR A 156 2.26 -6.81 20.97
N ASN A 157 1.39 -6.28 20.12
CA ASN A 157 0.84 -4.93 20.30
C ASN A 157 -0.67 -4.99 20.01
N PRO A 158 -1.53 -4.63 20.96
CA PRO A 158 -2.99 -4.66 20.76
C PRO A 158 -3.49 -3.79 19.61
N ALA A 159 -2.73 -2.75 19.23
CA ALA A 159 -3.09 -1.84 18.14
C ALA A 159 -2.78 -2.38 16.73
N THR A 160 -1.99 -3.49 16.63
CA THR A 160 -1.57 -4.07 15.35
C THR A 160 -1.75 -5.58 15.33
N LEU A 161 -2.03 -6.14 14.16
CA LEU A 161 -2.02 -7.60 13.97
C LEU A 161 -0.58 -8.09 13.80
N GLN A 162 -0.22 -9.20 14.45
CA GLN A 162 1.11 -9.82 14.32
C GLN A 162 1.17 -10.74 13.09
N VAL A 163 0.73 -10.23 11.96
CA VAL A 163 0.78 -10.89 10.65
C VAL A 163 1.19 -9.89 9.58
N ILE A 164 1.75 -10.35 8.50
CA ILE A 164 1.92 -9.57 7.26
C ILE A 164 0.76 -9.92 6.35
N ARG A 165 0.02 -8.91 5.91
CA ARG A 165 -1.05 -9.01 4.92
C ARG A 165 -0.50 -8.65 3.55
N LEU A 166 -0.60 -9.55 2.59
CA LEU A 166 -0.24 -9.34 1.20
C LEU A 166 -1.53 -9.13 0.42
N GLU A 167 -1.89 -7.88 0.13
CA GLU A 167 -3.06 -7.53 -0.67
C GLU A 167 -2.66 -7.52 -2.15
N ILE A 168 -3.08 -8.54 -2.90
CA ILE A 168 -2.58 -8.82 -4.26
C ILE A 168 -3.69 -8.64 -5.27
N GLY A 169 -3.67 -7.51 -6.00
CA GLY A 169 -4.67 -7.20 -7.02
C GLY A 169 -4.13 -7.39 -8.44
N ALA A 170 -4.85 -8.13 -9.28
CA ALA A 170 -4.52 -8.29 -10.70
C ALA A 170 -5.10 -7.18 -11.58
N LEU A 171 -6.20 -6.55 -11.17
CA LEU A 171 -6.75 -5.38 -11.83
C LEU A 171 -6.20 -4.11 -11.17
N ALA A 172 -4.91 -3.85 -11.37
CA ALA A 172 -4.25 -2.65 -10.88
C ALA A 172 -3.23 -2.16 -11.92
N ALA A 173 -3.04 -0.84 -12.01
CA ALA A 173 -2.08 -0.29 -12.93
C ALA A 173 -0.71 -0.15 -12.25
N TRP A 174 0.34 -0.60 -12.92
CA TRP A 174 1.71 -0.64 -12.38
C TRP A 174 2.67 0.38 -13.00
N THR A 175 2.25 1.10 -14.01
CA THR A 175 3.10 2.09 -14.68
C THR A 175 2.68 3.53 -14.36
N PRO A 176 3.63 4.44 -14.20
CA PRO A 176 5.07 4.20 -14.13
C PRO A 176 5.49 3.53 -12.81
N ALA A 177 6.58 2.78 -12.87
CA ALA A 177 7.22 2.17 -11.71
C ALA A 177 8.74 2.41 -11.77
N LYS A 178 9.39 2.39 -10.61
CA LYS A 178 10.85 2.54 -10.47
C LYS A 178 11.40 1.63 -9.39
N ILE A 179 12.68 1.33 -9.47
CA ILE A 179 13.37 0.60 -8.41
C ILE A 179 13.59 1.53 -7.22
N ALA A 180 13.20 1.07 -6.03
CA ALA A 180 13.47 1.73 -4.77
C ALA A 180 14.22 0.78 -3.83
N GLN A 181 15.11 1.34 -3.00
CA GLN A 181 15.83 0.59 -1.97
C GLN A 181 15.03 0.65 -0.67
N ILE A 182 14.88 -0.50 -0.02
CA ILE A 182 14.29 -0.59 1.32
C ILE A 182 15.23 -1.33 2.25
N GLU A 183 15.19 -0.98 3.53
CA GLU A 183 15.90 -1.70 4.60
C GLU A 183 15.04 -1.75 5.87
N PRO A 184 15.17 -2.81 6.71
CA PRO A 184 14.53 -2.83 8.02
C PRO A 184 15.11 -1.75 8.93
N TYR A 185 14.30 -1.22 9.84
CA TYR A 185 14.79 -0.25 10.84
C TYR A 185 16.01 -0.77 11.62
N ALA A 186 16.02 -2.06 11.96
CA ALA A 186 17.14 -2.67 12.64
C ALA A 186 18.45 -2.63 11.83
N ALA A 187 18.38 -2.65 10.49
CA ALA A 187 19.56 -2.57 9.64
C ALA A 187 20.19 -1.16 9.62
N THR A 188 19.39 -0.12 9.78
CA THR A 188 19.87 1.26 9.90
C THR A 188 20.76 1.43 11.13
N TYR A 189 20.39 0.82 12.26
CA TYR A 189 21.14 0.97 13.53
C TYR A 189 22.22 -0.10 13.74
N TYR A 190 22.00 -1.30 13.21
CA TYR A 190 22.88 -2.46 13.39
C TYR A 190 23.24 -3.13 12.05
N PRO A 191 23.82 -2.37 11.08
CA PRO A 191 24.05 -2.87 9.72
C PRO A 191 24.95 -4.11 9.67
N LYS A 192 25.88 -4.26 10.63
CA LYS A 192 26.82 -5.38 10.69
C LYS A 192 26.18 -6.72 11.06
N VAL A 193 24.97 -6.71 11.62
CA VAL A 193 24.22 -7.92 11.94
C VAL A 193 23.62 -8.55 10.68
N PHE A 194 23.43 -7.76 9.63
CA PHE A 194 22.81 -8.19 8.38
C PHE A 194 23.88 -8.58 7.35
N SER A 195 23.76 -9.78 6.78
CA SER A 195 24.58 -10.17 5.61
C SER A 195 24.20 -9.37 4.35
N GLN A 196 22.93 -8.97 4.27
CA GLN A 196 22.39 -8.03 3.28
C GLN A 196 21.38 -7.14 4.02
N LYS A 197 21.69 -5.86 4.11
CA LYS A 197 20.90 -4.91 4.92
C LYS A 197 19.71 -4.33 4.17
N ASP A 198 19.84 -4.15 2.85
CA ASP A 198 18.85 -3.51 1.97
C ASP A 198 18.46 -4.42 0.80
N THR A 199 17.40 -4.06 0.12
CA THR A 199 16.91 -4.78 -1.06
C THR A 199 16.25 -3.82 -2.05
N ALA A 200 16.40 -4.11 -3.34
CA ALA A 200 15.88 -3.30 -4.44
C ALA A 200 14.49 -3.83 -4.88
N ILE A 201 13.46 -2.99 -4.80
CA ILE A 201 12.06 -3.38 -5.05
C ILE A 201 11.47 -2.54 -6.18
N LEU A 202 10.87 -3.21 -7.18
CA LEU A 202 10.10 -2.51 -8.22
C LEU A 202 8.82 -1.93 -7.59
N THR A 203 8.72 -0.61 -7.60
CA THR A 203 7.69 0.11 -6.84
C THR A 203 6.99 1.13 -7.75
N VAL A 204 5.68 1.25 -7.62
CA VAL A 204 4.89 2.28 -8.32
C VAL A 204 5.44 3.66 -7.99
N ALA A 205 5.65 4.48 -9.02
CA ALA A 205 6.21 5.81 -8.87
C ALA A 205 5.34 6.72 -8.00
N PRO A 206 5.93 7.53 -7.08
CA PRO A 206 5.16 8.32 -6.12
C PRO A 206 4.24 9.34 -6.80
N GLU A 207 4.61 9.93 -7.93
CA GLU A 207 3.77 10.85 -8.69
C GLU A 207 2.48 10.18 -9.21
N ARG A 208 2.52 8.89 -9.52
CA ARG A 208 1.30 8.13 -9.83
C ARG A 208 0.48 7.90 -8.57
N THR A 209 1.10 7.49 -7.47
CA THR A 209 0.40 7.29 -6.19
C THR A 209 -0.22 8.60 -5.68
N PHE A 210 0.40 9.75 -5.95
CA PHE A 210 -0.19 11.06 -5.68
C PHE A 210 -1.56 11.22 -6.36
N TRP A 211 -1.65 10.94 -7.66
CA TRP A 211 -2.90 11.03 -8.40
C TRP A 211 -3.92 9.95 -8.00
N GLU A 212 -3.45 8.75 -7.62
CA GLU A 212 -4.32 7.72 -7.05
C GLU A 212 -4.96 8.20 -5.74
N LYS A 213 -4.19 8.82 -4.83
CA LYS A 213 -4.71 9.42 -3.60
C LYS A 213 -5.64 10.59 -3.88
N ALA A 214 -5.30 11.49 -4.78
CA ALA A 214 -6.15 12.60 -5.18
C ALA A 214 -7.52 12.11 -5.72
N THR A 215 -7.53 11.06 -6.55
CA THR A 215 -8.78 10.48 -7.06
C THR A 215 -9.56 9.70 -6.00
N ILE A 216 -8.91 9.19 -4.93
CA ILE A 216 -9.62 8.65 -3.76
C ILE A 216 -10.34 9.77 -3.01
N LEU A 217 -9.69 10.91 -2.80
CA LEU A 217 -10.32 12.05 -2.14
C LEU A 217 -11.48 12.62 -2.99
N HIS A 218 -11.30 12.70 -4.31
CA HIS A 218 -12.39 13.10 -5.22
C HIS A 218 -13.60 12.16 -5.12
N HIS A 219 -13.37 10.86 -5.08
CA HIS A 219 -14.38 9.85 -4.85
C HIS A 219 -15.12 10.11 -3.52
N GLU A 220 -14.39 10.34 -2.42
CA GLU A 220 -14.99 10.60 -1.12
C GLU A 220 -15.74 11.93 -1.04
N ALA A 221 -15.25 12.96 -1.71
CA ALA A 221 -15.95 14.25 -1.80
C ALA A 221 -17.32 14.15 -2.50
N ASN A 222 -17.50 13.12 -3.32
CA ASN A 222 -18.77 12.83 -4.02
C ASN A 222 -19.58 11.69 -3.37
N ARG A 223 -19.14 11.12 -2.24
CA ARG A 223 -19.88 10.06 -1.55
C ARG A 223 -21.24 10.58 -1.06
N PRO A 224 -22.36 9.90 -1.34
CA PRO A 224 -23.68 10.31 -0.86
C PRO A 224 -23.72 10.49 0.65
N GLU A 225 -24.45 11.50 1.13
CA GLU A 225 -24.52 11.89 2.53
C GLU A 225 -24.92 10.73 3.45
N GLY A 226 -25.93 9.95 3.07
CA GLY A 226 -26.40 8.78 3.83
C GLY A 226 -25.52 7.55 3.77
N SER A 227 -24.37 7.58 3.04
CA SER A 227 -23.46 6.45 2.96
C SER A 227 -22.39 6.53 4.05
N GLU A 228 -22.16 5.44 4.76
CA GLU A 228 -21.09 5.34 5.75
C GLU A 228 -19.72 5.50 5.10
N MET A 229 -18.81 6.16 5.82
CA MET A 229 -17.40 6.27 5.44
C MET A 229 -16.65 5.07 6.01
N PRO A 230 -15.79 4.42 5.21
CA PRO A 230 -14.95 3.35 5.74
C PRO A 230 -14.03 3.85 6.86
N GLN A 231 -13.77 3.00 7.85
CA GLN A 231 -12.84 3.31 8.94
C GLN A 231 -11.42 3.55 8.43
N ARG A 232 -10.66 4.37 9.16
CA ARG A 232 -9.27 4.74 8.84
C ARG A 232 -9.12 5.41 7.47
N TYR A 233 -10.20 6.03 6.97
CA TYR A 233 -10.16 6.67 5.64
C TYR A 233 -9.42 8.00 5.66
N SER A 234 -9.34 8.66 6.81
CA SER A 234 -8.55 9.88 7.05
C SER A 234 -7.06 9.70 6.70
N ARG A 235 -6.55 8.47 6.69
CA ARG A 235 -5.18 8.16 6.23
C ARG A 235 -4.89 8.64 4.82
N HIS A 236 -5.88 8.65 3.92
CA HIS A 236 -5.69 9.09 2.55
C HIS A 236 -5.49 10.61 2.45
N TYR A 237 -6.16 11.38 3.31
CA TYR A 237 -5.98 12.83 3.43
C TYR A 237 -4.60 13.15 3.98
N TYR A 238 -4.18 12.47 5.06
CA TYR A 238 -2.85 12.59 5.62
C TYR A 238 -1.75 12.23 4.60
N ASP A 239 -1.89 11.11 3.91
CA ASP A 239 -0.90 10.66 2.92
C ASP A 239 -0.73 11.70 1.81
N LEU A 240 -1.83 12.19 1.21
CA LEU A 240 -1.75 13.19 0.15
C LEU A 240 -1.19 14.54 0.66
N TYR A 241 -1.55 14.95 1.87
CA TYR A 241 -0.97 16.10 2.54
C TYR A 241 0.56 15.97 2.64
N ARG A 242 1.05 14.84 3.17
CA ARG A 242 2.49 14.61 3.32
C ARG A 242 3.20 14.60 1.97
N MET A 243 2.66 13.94 0.98
CA MET A 243 3.21 13.93 -0.37
C MET A 243 3.27 15.34 -0.99
N ALA A 244 2.25 16.16 -0.73
CA ALA A 244 2.19 17.54 -1.22
C ALA A 244 3.24 18.48 -0.58
N MET A 245 3.80 18.11 0.58
CA MET A 245 4.90 18.83 1.23
C MET A 245 6.29 18.44 0.71
N THR A 246 6.37 17.60 -0.32
CA THR A 246 7.61 17.09 -0.89
C THR A 246 7.71 17.43 -2.39
N PRO A 247 8.89 17.27 -3.02
CA PRO A 247 9.04 17.46 -4.47
C PRO A 247 8.15 16.57 -5.34
N VAL A 248 7.47 15.57 -4.74
CA VAL A 248 6.51 14.70 -5.45
C VAL A 248 5.33 15.51 -6.01
N LYS A 249 4.93 16.60 -5.35
CA LYS A 249 3.85 17.48 -5.84
C LYS A 249 4.22 18.07 -7.20
N GLU A 250 5.39 18.67 -7.32
CA GLU A 250 5.86 19.26 -8.58
C GLU A 250 6.05 18.20 -9.66
N ALA A 251 6.57 17.02 -9.30
CA ALA A 251 6.70 15.90 -10.22
C ALA A 251 5.33 15.38 -10.71
N ALA A 252 4.33 15.33 -9.83
CA ALA A 252 2.96 14.95 -10.18
C ALA A 252 2.30 16.02 -11.07
N PHE A 253 2.48 17.31 -10.76
CA PHE A 253 1.96 18.43 -11.55
C PHE A 253 2.56 18.46 -12.97
N ALA A 254 3.85 18.12 -13.13
CA ALA A 254 4.48 17.95 -14.43
C ALA A 254 3.93 16.74 -15.21
N ARG A 255 3.21 15.83 -14.55
CA ARG A 255 2.66 14.58 -15.11
C ARG A 255 1.15 14.48 -14.91
N VAL A 256 0.42 15.51 -15.32
CA VAL A 256 -1.07 15.54 -15.30
C VAL A 256 -1.66 14.41 -16.15
N ASP A 257 -0.94 13.93 -17.18
CA ASP A 257 -1.30 12.75 -17.95
C ASP A 257 -1.57 11.51 -17.07
N LEU A 258 -0.88 11.38 -15.96
CA LEU A 258 -1.11 10.29 -15.01
C LEU A 258 -2.47 10.38 -14.31
N LEU A 259 -2.98 11.60 -14.04
CA LEU A 259 -4.33 11.76 -13.50
C LEU A 259 -5.36 11.13 -14.44
N LYS A 260 -5.27 11.46 -15.75
CA LYS A 260 -6.16 10.87 -16.76
C LYS A 260 -6.04 9.34 -16.77
N THR A 261 -4.82 8.81 -16.74
CA THR A 261 -4.58 7.37 -16.74
C THR A 261 -5.19 6.68 -15.52
N VAL A 262 -5.10 7.31 -14.32
CA VAL A 262 -5.72 6.80 -13.09
C VAL A 262 -7.25 6.84 -13.17
N VAL A 263 -7.80 7.90 -13.71
CA VAL A 263 -9.25 8.06 -13.90
C VAL A 263 -9.80 7.02 -14.88
N ASP A 264 -9.17 6.86 -16.05
CA ASP A 264 -9.55 5.87 -17.06
C ASP A 264 -9.52 4.45 -16.46
N PHE A 265 -8.49 4.16 -15.66
CA PHE A 265 -8.35 2.90 -14.95
C PHE A 265 -9.52 2.67 -13.97
N LYS A 266 -9.84 3.65 -13.13
CA LYS A 266 -10.94 3.53 -12.15
C LYS A 266 -12.30 3.42 -12.82
N MET A 267 -12.53 4.15 -13.89
CA MET A 267 -13.77 4.07 -14.66
C MET A 267 -13.98 2.70 -15.30
N LYS A 268 -12.91 2.04 -15.72
CA LYS A 268 -12.96 0.73 -16.37
C LYS A 268 -13.07 -0.44 -15.39
N PHE A 269 -12.24 -0.45 -14.37
CA PHE A 269 -12.08 -1.61 -13.49
C PHE A 269 -12.81 -1.47 -12.15
N TYR A 270 -13.07 -0.24 -11.70
CA TYR A 270 -13.76 0.06 -10.43
C TYR A 270 -14.84 1.13 -10.60
N PRO A 271 -15.76 0.97 -11.56
CA PRO A 271 -16.78 1.99 -11.82
C PRO A 271 -17.71 2.18 -10.62
N ARG A 272 -17.94 3.44 -10.26
CA ARG A 272 -18.90 3.85 -9.24
C ARG A 272 -19.61 5.10 -9.71
N SER A 273 -20.90 5.04 -9.96
CA SER A 273 -21.66 6.16 -10.54
C SER A 273 -21.60 7.44 -9.70
N TRP A 274 -21.64 7.31 -8.37
CA TRP A 274 -21.60 8.44 -7.45
C TRP A 274 -20.19 9.03 -7.27
N ALA A 275 -19.12 8.31 -7.63
CA ALA A 275 -17.74 8.80 -7.51
C ALA A 275 -17.39 9.89 -8.53
N LYS A 276 -18.19 10.03 -9.59
CA LYS A 276 -18.04 11.05 -10.64
C LYS A 276 -16.62 11.13 -11.19
N TYR A 277 -15.99 10.01 -11.44
CA TYR A 277 -14.61 9.97 -11.92
C TYR A 277 -14.38 10.80 -13.20
N GLN A 278 -15.40 10.95 -14.07
CA GLN A 278 -15.33 11.79 -15.25
C GLN A 278 -15.11 13.29 -14.92
N GLU A 279 -15.44 13.72 -13.69
CA GLU A 279 -15.20 15.08 -13.19
C GLU A 279 -13.84 15.21 -12.49
N ALA A 280 -13.08 14.12 -12.35
CA ALA A 280 -11.74 14.12 -11.73
C ALA A 280 -10.68 14.58 -12.75
N VAL A 281 -10.84 15.80 -13.24
CA VAL A 281 -9.89 16.51 -14.13
C VAL A 281 -9.39 17.78 -13.44
N PRO A 282 -8.26 18.38 -13.83
CA PRO A 282 -7.65 19.47 -13.08
C PRO A 282 -8.65 20.54 -12.61
N GLY A 283 -9.44 21.10 -13.50
CA GLY A 283 -10.37 22.20 -13.18
C GLY A 283 -11.56 21.86 -12.26
N THR A 284 -11.84 20.57 -11.99
CA THR A 284 -13.02 20.13 -11.23
C THR A 284 -12.73 19.03 -10.20
N LEU A 285 -11.46 18.60 -10.08
CA LEU A 285 -11.05 17.62 -9.08
C LEU A 285 -11.31 18.17 -7.67
N LYS A 286 -11.92 17.36 -6.81
CA LYS A 286 -12.22 17.70 -5.42
C LYS A 286 -11.32 16.90 -4.48
N LEU A 287 -10.64 17.57 -3.56
CA LEU A 287 -9.87 16.93 -2.49
C LEU A 287 -10.54 17.09 -1.13
N VAL A 288 -11.31 18.17 -0.98
CA VAL A 288 -11.97 18.51 0.29
C VAL A 288 -13.41 18.01 0.24
N PRO A 289 -13.84 17.19 1.20
CA PRO A 289 -15.21 16.71 1.27
C PRO A 289 -16.17 17.82 1.74
N PRO A 290 -17.50 17.64 1.59
CA PRO A 290 -18.48 18.54 2.15
C PRO A 290 -18.35 18.68 3.68
N GLU A 291 -18.73 19.83 4.24
CA GLU A 291 -18.57 20.16 5.67
C GLU A 291 -19.24 19.16 6.59
N TYR A 292 -20.39 18.58 6.22
CA TYR A 292 -21.07 17.58 7.03
C TYR A 292 -20.22 16.31 7.29
N ARG A 293 -19.17 16.08 6.49
CA ARG A 293 -18.21 14.96 6.69
C ARG A 293 -17.09 15.28 7.67
N PHE A 294 -16.85 16.56 7.99
CA PHE A 294 -15.68 16.97 8.78
C PHE A 294 -15.65 16.36 10.17
N SER A 295 -16.80 16.32 10.87
CA SER A 295 -16.86 15.73 12.21
C SER A 295 -16.46 14.24 12.20
N ALA A 296 -17.00 13.47 11.28
CA ALA A 296 -16.68 12.03 11.15
C ALA A 296 -15.22 11.82 10.75
N LEU A 297 -14.69 12.61 9.80
CA LEU A 297 -13.29 12.52 9.39
C LEU A 297 -12.33 12.95 10.50
N ALA A 298 -12.67 13.99 11.28
CA ALA A 298 -11.85 14.42 12.39
C ALA A 298 -11.78 13.34 13.48
N ALA A 299 -12.89 12.69 13.78
CA ALA A 299 -12.94 11.57 14.73
C ALA A 299 -12.12 10.36 14.22
N ASP A 300 -12.24 10.02 12.93
CA ASP A 300 -11.44 8.96 12.30
C ASP A 300 -9.94 9.30 12.30
N TYR A 301 -9.59 10.57 12.06
CA TYR A 301 -8.21 11.05 12.13
C TYR A 301 -7.64 10.98 13.55
N GLU A 302 -8.43 11.36 14.57
CA GLU A 302 -8.02 11.23 15.96
C GLU A 302 -7.76 9.78 16.36
N ALA A 303 -8.63 8.86 15.95
CA ALA A 303 -8.46 7.42 16.17
C ALA A 303 -7.23 6.82 15.44
N MET A 304 -6.71 7.50 14.41
CA MET A 304 -5.53 7.08 13.66
C MET A 304 -4.22 7.59 14.28
N LYS A 305 -4.25 8.53 15.22
CA LYS A 305 -3.03 9.19 15.74
C LYS A 305 -1.99 8.24 16.30
N ASP A 306 -2.41 7.14 16.90
CA ASP A 306 -1.48 6.11 17.43
C ASP A 306 -0.64 5.43 16.33
N MET A 307 -1.04 5.58 15.07
CA MET A 307 -0.27 5.09 13.92
C MET A 307 0.69 6.14 13.36
N LEU A 308 0.59 7.40 13.79
CA LEU A 308 1.42 8.51 13.33
C LEU A 308 2.65 8.66 14.24
N TYR A 309 3.77 9.06 13.66
CA TYR A 309 5.00 9.34 14.41
C TYR A 309 5.68 10.62 13.90
N GLY A 310 6.58 11.18 14.70
CA GLY A 310 7.22 12.45 14.42
C GLY A 310 6.27 13.64 14.63
N ASP A 311 6.33 14.61 13.74
CA ASP A 311 5.45 15.78 13.77
C ASP A 311 4.07 15.42 13.21
N VAL A 312 3.06 15.40 14.09
CA VAL A 312 1.68 15.01 13.77
C VAL A 312 0.83 16.29 13.60
N PRO A 313 0.44 16.65 12.36
CA PRO A 313 -0.37 17.83 12.10
C PRO A 313 -1.78 17.67 12.68
N SER A 314 -2.45 18.80 12.97
CA SER A 314 -3.87 18.77 13.31
C SER A 314 -4.70 18.37 12.06
N PHE A 315 -5.88 17.81 12.27
CA PHE A 315 -6.81 17.52 11.18
C PHE A 315 -7.09 18.77 10.32
N TYR A 316 -7.30 19.91 10.94
CA TYR A 316 -7.60 21.17 10.23
C TYR A 316 -6.39 21.67 9.42
N THR A 317 -5.17 21.49 9.94
CA THR A 317 -3.93 21.79 9.17
C THR A 317 -3.87 20.96 7.89
N VAL A 318 -4.19 19.68 7.97
CA VAL A 318 -4.26 18.78 6.81
C VAL A 318 -5.31 19.28 5.81
N MET A 319 -6.53 19.61 6.28
CA MET A 319 -7.62 20.05 5.43
C MET A 319 -7.34 21.40 4.75
N ASP A 320 -6.71 22.35 5.43
CA ASP A 320 -6.34 23.65 4.87
C ASP A 320 -5.26 23.51 3.78
N ALA A 321 -4.27 22.64 4.03
CA ALA A 321 -3.26 22.34 3.02
C ALA A 321 -3.86 21.66 1.77
N LEU A 322 -4.85 20.76 1.96
CA LEU A 322 -5.54 20.12 0.84
C LEU A 322 -6.44 21.09 0.06
N ARG A 323 -7.06 22.10 0.71
CA ARG A 323 -7.76 23.18 0.01
C ARG A 323 -6.82 23.99 -0.88
N ASN A 324 -5.62 24.29 -0.38
CA ASN A 324 -4.61 24.99 -1.16
C ASN A 324 -4.07 24.11 -2.32
N LEU A 325 -3.89 22.82 -2.08
CA LEU A 325 -3.49 21.86 -3.11
C LEU A 325 -4.56 21.75 -4.21
N GLU A 326 -5.84 21.67 -3.84
CA GLU A 326 -6.98 21.64 -4.77
C GLU A 326 -7.00 22.88 -5.68
N ARG A 327 -6.82 24.08 -5.09
CA ARG A 327 -6.70 25.33 -5.88
C ARG A 327 -5.51 25.28 -6.84
N GLY A 328 -4.36 24.76 -6.38
CA GLY A 328 -3.18 24.59 -7.24
C GLY A 328 -3.42 23.63 -8.40
N ILE A 329 -4.14 22.54 -8.16
CA ILE A 329 -4.52 21.59 -9.22
C ILE A 329 -5.50 22.24 -10.22
N HIS A 330 -6.41 23.08 -9.75
CA HIS A 330 -7.37 23.76 -10.62
C HIS A 330 -6.72 24.76 -11.60
N LEU A 331 -5.46 25.09 -11.40
CA LEU A 331 -4.68 26.00 -12.27
C LEU A 331 -3.85 25.25 -13.33
N LEU A 332 -3.82 23.92 -13.30
CA LEU A 332 -3.13 23.07 -14.28
C LEU A 332 -3.98 22.92 -15.55
#